data_9650f8652ff297db017c4afb308358f1
#
_entry.id   9650f8652ff297db017c4afb308358f1
#
_cell.length_a   1.000
_cell.length_b   1.000
_cell.length_c   1.000
_cell.angle_alpha   90.00
_cell.angle_beta   90.00
_cell.angle_gamma   90.00
#
_symmetry.space_group_name_H-M   'P 1'
#
loop_
_entity.id
_entity.type
_entity.pdbx_description
1 polymer ?
#
loop_
_entity_poly.entity_id
_entity_poly.type
_entity_poly.pdbx_seq_one_letter_code
_entity_poly.pdbx_strand_id
1 'polypeptide(L)'
;MIRLFEEKDVDSVCNITIRCFKEINSKVYPSEVINFMINGHNPLRLCSKAKKTTCLVFEENNQIIGTVSLDKNYIFSLYVDPNYHGKRVGSRLMDFAENIIFKNYKNITLNASLNSITFYEKLGYVKKEEVYQEGYGKSILMEKKA
;
A
#
# COMPACT_ATOMS: atom_id res chain seq x y z
N MET A 1 15.14 2.54 -7.23
CA MET A 1 15.26 3.77 -6.42
C MET A 1 13.88 4.21 -5.94
N ILE A 2 13.77 4.53 -4.67
CA ILE A 2 12.52 5.01 -4.08
C ILE A 2 12.54 6.54 -4.03
N ARG A 3 11.49 7.17 -4.52
CA ARG A 3 11.37 8.62 -4.57
C ARG A 3 9.92 9.07 -4.39
N LEU A 4 9.71 10.37 -4.25
CA LEU A 4 8.36 10.91 -4.18
C LEU A 4 7.62 10.73 -5.51
N PHE A 5 6.32 10.46 -5.39
CA PHE A 5 5.40 10.41 -6.53
C PHE A 5 5.38 11.75 -7.26
N GLU A 6 5.35 11.69 -8.58
CA GLU A 6 5.14 12.84 -9.45
C GLU A 6 3.92 12.59 -10.32
N GLU A 7 3.29 13.65 -10.81
CA GLU A 7 2.07 13.52 -11.61
C GLU A 7 2.24 12.63 -12.84
N LYS A 8 3.44 12.61 -13.43
CA LYS A 8 3.74 11.71 -14.57
C LYS A 8 3.63 10.23 -14.22
N ASP A 9 3.66 9.86 -12.94
CA ASP A 9 3.61 8.47 -12.48
C ASP A 9 2.19 7.95 -12.33
N VAL A 10 1.17 8.81 -12.48
CA VAL A 10 -0.20 8.47 -12.09
C VAL A 10 -0.75 7.23 -12.80
N ASP A 11 -0.54 7.13 -14.09
CA ASP A 11 -1.07 6.00 -14.87
C ASP A 11 -0.39 4.69 -14.47
N SER A 12 0.93 4.72 -14.27
CA SER A 12 1.70 3.55 -13.83
C SER A 12 1.25 3.07 -12.46
N VAL A 13 1.07 3.98 -11.50
CA VAL A 13 0.64 3.63 -10.14
C VAL A 13 -0.78 3.08 -10.15
N CYS A 14 -1.71 3.71 -10.86
CA CYS A 14 -3.08 3.22 -10.98
C CYS A 14 -3.12 1.83 -11.62
N ASN A 15 -2.33 1.61 -12.67
CA ASN A 15 -2.26 0.31 -13.33
C ASN A 15 -1.78 -0.79 -12.40
N ILE A 16 -0.70 -0.55 -11.65
CA ILE A 16 -0.17 -1.50 -10.66
C ILE A 16 -1.24 -1.81 -9.60
N THR A 17 -1.89 -0.78 -9.08
CA THR A 17 -2.90 -0.93 -8.03
C THR A 17 -4.07 -1.79 -8.51
N ILE A 18 -4.59 -1.51 -9.70
CA ILE A 18 -5.71 -2.26 -10.27
C ILE A 18 -5.31 -3.72 -10.55
N ARG A 19 -4.11 -3.94 -11.05
CA ARG A 19 -3.60 -5.30 -11.26
C ARG A 19 -3.49 -6.07 -9.95
N CYS A 20 -3.04 -5.43 -8.88
CA CYS A 20 -3.02 -6.05 -7.56
C CYS A 20 -4.42 -6.45 -7.10
N PHE A 21 -5.42 -5.58 -7.28
CA PHE A 21 -6.79 -5.92 -6.93
C PHE A 21 -7.31 -7.13 -7.71
N LYS A 22 -7.10 -7.14 -9.02
CA LYS A 22 -7.61 -8.20 -9.90
C LYS A 22 -6.87 -9.54 -9.76
N GLU A 23 -5.57 -9.49 -9.54
CA GLU A 23 -4.72 -10.69 -9.56
C GLU A 23 -4.41 -11.25 -8.17
N ILE A 24 -4.40 -10.41 -7.15
CA ILE A 24 -3.99 -10.80 -5.79
C ILE A 24 -5.16 -10.73 -4.82
N ASN A 25 -5.75 -9.55 -4.63
CA ASN A 25 -6.83 -9.36 -3.66
C ASN A 25 -8.09 -10.15 -4.02
N SER A 26 -8.34 -10.36 -5.30
CA SER A 26 -9.49 -11.14 -5.78
C SER A 26 -9.50 -12.59 -5.27
N LYS A 27 -8.36 -13.09 -4.79
CA LYS A 27 -8.27 -14.44 -4.22
C LYS A 27 -8.91 -14.54 -2.84
N VAL A 28 -9.06 -13.43 -2.12
CA VAL A 28 -9.57 -13.41 -0.74
C VAL A 28 -10.76 -12.47 -0.55
N TYR A 29 -11.10 -11.64 -1.53
CA TYR A 29 -12.23 -10.72 -1.48
C TYR A 29 -13.23 -11.01 -2.60
N PRO A 30 -14.55 -10.85 -2.35
CA PRO A 30 -15.55 -11.06 -3.40
C PRO A 30 -15.49 -9.96 -4.47
N SER A 31 -16.07 -10.25 -5.62
CA SER A 31 -16.01 -9.34 -6.77
C SER A 31 -16.59 -7.96 -6.49
N GLU A 32 -17.61 -7.85 -5.65
CA GLU A 32 -18.19 -6.55 -5.28
C GLU A 32 -17.18 -5.67 -4.56
N VAL A 33 -16.38 -6.26 -3.66
CA VAL A 33 -15.32 -5.55 -2.94
C VAL A 33 -14.23 -5.12 -3.91
N ILE A 34 -13.82 -6.01 -4.80
CA ILE A 34 -12.79 -5.71 -5.80
C ILE A 34 -13.24 -4.56 -6.71
N ASN A 35 -14.49 -4.58 -7.19
CA ASN A 35 -15.03 -3.51 -8.03
C ASN A 35 -15.09 -2.19 -7.29
N PHE A 36 -15.45 -2.21 -6.01
CA PHE A 36 -15.46 -1.01 -5.17
C PHE A 36 -14.04 -0.44 -5.05
N MET A 37 -13.05 -1.28 -4.79
CA MET A 37 -11.65 -0.88 -4.70
C MET A 37 -11.15 -0.25 -5.99
N ILE A 38 -11.43 -0.88 -7.13
CA ILE A 38 -11.03 -0.39 -8.45
C ILE A 38 -11.63 0.99 -8.70
N ASN A 39 -12.92 1.17 -8.44
CA ASN A 39 -13.60 2.44 -8.65
C ASN A 39 -13.06 3.55 -7.76
N GLY A 40 -12.56 3.20 -6.57
CA GLY A 40 -11.98 4.15 -5.62
C GLY A 40 -10.54 4.56 -5.94
N HIS A 41 -9.86 3.87 -6.85
CA HIS A 41 -8.44 4.09 -7.14
C HIS A 41 -8.25 4.55 -8.59
N ASN A 42 -8.73 5.73 -8.89
CA ASN A 42 -8.62 6.34 -10.22
C ASN A 42 -7.56 7.47 -10.20
N PRO A 43 -7.10 7.92 -11.39
CA PRO A 43 -6.05 8.94 -11.48
C PRO A 43 -6.35 10.23 -10.72
N LEU A 44 -7.57 10.71 -10.77
CA LEU A 44 -7.95 11.96 -10.11
C LEU A 44 -7.83 11.83 -8.59
N ARG A 45 -8.31 10.73 -8.02
CA ARG A 45 -8.24 10.48 -6.58
C ARG A 45 -6.81 10.28 -6.12
N LEU A 46 -6.00 9.57 -6.91
CA LEU A 46 -4.59 9.37 -6.59
C LEU A 46 -3.85 10.70 -6.52
N CYS A 47 -4.00 11.55 -7.53
CA CYS A 47 -3.36 12.87 -7.54
C CYS A 47 -3.80 13.74 -6.37
N SER A 48 -5.10 13.74 -6.07
CA SER A 48 -5.64 14.50 -4.93
C SER A 48 -5.04 14.02 -3.62
N LYS A 49 -4.96 12.72 -3.42
CA LYS A 49 -4.42 12.14 -2.18
C LYS A 49 -2.93 12.36 -2.06
N ALA A 50 -2.20 12.28 -3.16
CA ALA A 50 -0.75 12.52 -3.19
C ALA A 50 -0.38 13.96 -2.80
N LYS A 51 -1.28 14.91 -3.00
CA LYS A 51 -1.08 16.31 -2.57
C LYS A 51 -1.26 16.50 -1.06
N LYS A 52 -2.04 15.63 -0.42
CA LYS A 52 -2.39 15.74 1.01
C LYS A 52 -1.57 14.82 1.90
N THR A 53 -0.95 13.80 1.33
CA THR A 53 -0.19 12.79 2.06
C THR A 53 1.16 12.59 1.37
N THR A 54 2.01 11.71 1.91
CA THR A 54 3.27 11.37 1.27
C THR A 54 3.09 10.09 0.46
N CYS A 55 3.28 10.18 -0.84
CA CYS A 55 3.23 9.03 -1.74
C CYS A 55 4.63 8.77 -2.30
N LEU A 56 5.10 7.53 -2.16
CA LEU A 56 6.41 7.10 -2.61
C LEU A 56 6.25 6.10 -3.75
N VAL A 57 7.15 6.13 -4.71
CA VAL A 57 7.20 5.16 -5.80
C VAL A 57 8.59 4.52 -5.85
N PHE A 58 8.62 3.25 -6.29
CA PHE A 58 9.86 2.53 -6.54
C PHE A 58 10.06 2.47 -8.04
N GLU A 59 11.09 3.15 -8.50
CA GLU A 59 11.44 3.19 -9.92
C GLU A 59 12.71 2.37 -10.18
N GLU A 60 12.64 1.51 -11.17
CA GLU A 60 13.77 0.70 -11.61
C GLU A 60 13.75 0.60 -13.14
N ASN A 61 14.88 0.89 -13.79
CA ASN A 61 15.00 0.88 -15.25
C ASN A 61 13.92 1.73 -15.94
N ASN A 62 13.64 2.92 -15.39
CA ASN A 62 12.63 3.87 -15.88
C ASN A 62 11.20 3.33 -15.82
N GLN A 63 10.94 2.32 -14.99
CA GLN A 63 9.61 1.77 -14.76
C GLN A 63 9.24 1.87 -13.30
N ILE A 64 7.99 2.22 -13.02
CA ILE A 64 7.46 2.17 -11.66
C ILE A 64 7.04 0.72 -11.39
N ILE A 65 7.58 0.14 -10.32
CA ILE A 65 7.33 -1.25 -9.96
C ILE A 65 6.64 -1.41 -8.60
N GLY A 66 6.46 -0.32 -7.87
CA GLY A 66 5.75 -0.36 -6.59
C GLY A 66 5.47 1.03 -6.06
N THR A 67 4.61 1.09 -5.05
CA THR A 67 4.21 2.33 -4.40
C THR A 67 3.82 2.06 -2.96
N VAL A 68 3.96 3.06 -2.10
CA VAL A 68 3.45 3.07 -0.73
C VAL A 68 3.14 4.51 -0.33
N SER A 69 2.10 4.69 0.45
CA SER A 69 1.73 6.02 0.96
C SER A 69 1.76 6.04 2.48
N LEU A 70 1.98 7.21 3.03
CA LEU A 70 1.92 7.41 4.47
C LEU A 70 1.32 8.77 4.80
N ASP A 71 0.66 8.84 5.94
CA ASP A 71 0.14 10.07 6.52
C ASP A 71 0.36 10.00 8.02
N LYS A 72 1.21 10.92 8.55
CA LYS A 72 1.65 10.87 9.94
C LYS A 72 2.28 9.50 10.24
N ASN A 73 1.70 8.72 11.18
CA ASN A 73 2.20 7.38 11.52
C ASN A 73 1.37 6.24 10.93
N TYR A 74 0.57 6.53 9.91
CA TYR A 74 -0.27 5.55 9.23
C TYR A 74 0.27 5.26 7.84
N ILE A 75 0.48 3.97 7.53
CA ILE A 75 0.91 3.51 6.21
C ILE A 75 -0.29 2.89 5.49
N PHE A 76 -0.43 3.20 4.20
CA PHE A 76 -1.52 2.69 3.38
C PHE A 76 -1.11 2.59 1.92
N SER A 77 -1.91 1.89 1.13
CA SER A 77 -1.73 1.76 -0.33
C SER A 77 -0.35 1.25 -0.73
N LEU A 78 0.10 0.18 -0.08
CA LEU A 78 1.30 -0.54 -0.51
C LEU A 78 0.90 -1.50 -1.63
N TYR A 79 1.40 -1.26 -2.82
CA TYR A 79 1.17 -2.12 -3.98
C TYR A 79 2.46 -2.33 -4.74
N VAL A 80 2.74 -3.58 -5.09
CA VAL A 80 3.92 -3.97 -5.86
C VAL A 80 3.43 -4.66 -7.13
N ASP A 81 4.01 -4.29 -8.27
CA ASP A 81 3.72 -4.95 -9.54
C ASP A 81 3.79 -6.46 -9.34
N PRO A 82 2.72 -7.21 -9.70
CA PRO A 82 2.71 -8.66 -9.50
C PRO A 82 3.91 -9.38 -10.11
N ASN A 83 4.49 -8.85 -11.17
CA ASN A 83 5.69 -9.44 -11.78
C ASN A 83 6.95 -9.27 -10.92
N TYR A 84 6.90 -8.43 -9.90
CA TYR A 84 8.02 -8.16 -8.99
C TYR A 84 7.78 -8.69 -7.57
N HIS A 85 6.75 -9.51 -7.36
CA HIS A 85 6.53 -10.15 -6.07
C HIS A 85 7.66 -11.16 -5.79
N GLY A 86 8.02 -11.29 -4.51
CA GLY A 86 9.14 -12.16 -4.11
C GLY A 86 10.52 -11.55 -4.32
N LYS A 87 10.61 -10.31 -4.78
CA LYS A 87 11.88 -9.61 -5.05
C LYS A 87 12.20 -8.52 -4.03
N ARG A 88 11.53 -8.55 -2.89
CA ARG A 88 11.74 -7.62 -1.76
C ARG A 88 11.38 -6.17 -2.05
N VAL A 89 10.64 -5.88 -3.10
CA VAL A 89 10.22 -4.51 -3.43
C VAL A 89 9.33 -3.96 -2.32
N GLY A 90 8.34 -4.73 -1.88
CA GLY A 90 7.44 -4.32 -0.79
C GLY A 90 8.19 -4.08 0.53
N SER A 91 9.12 -4.96 0.90
CA SER A 91 9.92 -4.81 2.12
C SER A 91 10.77 -3.54 2.08
N ARG A 92 11.35 -3.23 0.93
CA ARG A 92 12.17 -2.02 0.77
C ARG A 92 11.33 -0.75 0.83
N LEU A 93 10.13 -0.77 0.23
CA LEU A 93 9.20 0.35 0.33
C LEU A 93 8.76 0.58 1.79
N MET A 94 8.44 -0.50 2.50
CA MET A 94 8.08 -0.41 3.92
C MET A 94 9.22 0.12 4.76
N ASP A 95 10.44 -0.37 4.55
CA ASP A 95 11.61 0.10 5.28
C ASP A 95 11.83 1.61 5.09
N PHE A 96 11.69 2.08 3.86
CA PHE A 96 11.82 3.49 3.54
C PHE A 96 10.75 4.34 4.25
N ALA A 97 9.49 3.89 4.19
CA ALA A 97 8.37 4.58 4.86
C ALA A 97 8.54 4.58 6.39
N GLU A 98 8.95 3.45 6.96
CA GLU A 98 9.18 3.32 8.41
C GLU A 98 10.28 4.27 8.88
N ASN A 99 11.35 4.38 8.13
CA ASN A 99 12.44 5.30 8.47
C ASN A 99 11.98 6.75 8.52
N ILE A 100 11.07 7.13 7.63
CA ILE A 100 10.48 8.47 7.66
C ILE A 100 9.64 8.65 8.92
N ILE A 101 8.76 7.70 9.21
CA ILE A 101 7.79 7.81 10.31
C ILE A 101 8.51 7.81 11.67
N PHE A 102 9.46 6.90 11.88
CA PHE A 102 10.12 6.74 13.16
C PHE A 102 11.02 7.92 13.56
N LYS A 103 11.24 8.87 12.67
CA LYS A 103 11.91 10.14 13.04
C LYS A 103 11.07 10.97 14.00
N ASN A 104 9.73 10.87 13.91
CA ASN A 104 8.81 11.72 14.66
C ASN A 104 7.76 10.95 15.47
N TYR A 105 7.61 9.66 15.25
CA TYR A 105 6.59 8.82 15.89
C TYR A 105 7.23 7.56 16.46
N LYS A 106 6.62 7.03 17.52
CA LYS A 106 7.11 5.81 18.20
C LYS A 106 6.39 4.55 17.76
N ASN A 107 5.35 4.68 16.94
CA ASN A 107 4.59 3.55 16.44
C ASN A 107 4.07 3.82 15.04
N ILE A 108 3.79 2.74 14.34
CA ILE A 108 3.17 2.78 13.01
C ILE A 108 1.94 1.90 13.04
N THR A 109 0.86 2.37 12.45
CA THR A 109 -0.35 1.57 12.25
C THR A 109 -0.65 1.42 10.77
N LEU A 110 -1.32 0.34 10.42
CA LEU A 110 -1.84 0.09 9.07
C LEU A 110 -3.00 -0.89 9.14
N ASN A 111 -3.81 -0.91 8.09
CA ASN A 111 -4.85 -1.92 7.91
C ASN A 111 -4.38 -2.90 6.84
N ALA A 112 -4.08 -4.13 7.26
CA ALA A 112 -3.60 -5.17 6.35
C ALA A 112 -4.79 -5.85 5.66
N SER A 113 -4.72 -5.98 4.34
CA SER A 113 -5.65 -6.85 3.62
C SER A 113 -5.45 -8.30 4.07
N LEU A 114 -6.48 -9.13 3.95
CA LEU A 114 -6.44 -10.50 4.45
C LEU A 114 -5.32 -11.34 3.85
N ASN A 115 -4.89 -11.02 2.63
CA ASN A 115 -3.81 -11.74 1.97
C ASN A 115 -2.41 -11.21 2.32
N SER A 116 -2.31 -10.14 3.13
CA SER A 116 -1.03 -9.46 3.43
C SER A 116 -0.57 -9.63 4.87
N ILE A 117 -1.36 -10.25 5.72
CA ILE A 117 -1.09 -10.33 7.17
C ILE A 117 0.29 -10.93 7.44
N THR A 118 0.60 -12.07 6.82
CA THR A 118 1.89 -12.76 7.02
C THR A 118 3.06 -11.88 6.59
N PHE A 119 2.91 -11.14 5.51
CA PHE A 119 3.93 -10.20 5.04
C PHE A 119 4.26 -9.16 6.12
N TYR A 120 3.23 -8.54 6.70
CA TYR A 120 3.45 -7.53 7.73
C TYR A 120 3.95 -8.13 9.05
N GLU A 121 3.51 -9.33 9.41
CA GLU A 121 4.02 -10.01 10.60
C GLU A 121 5.53 -10.24 10.51
N LYS A 122 6.02 -10.60 9.34
CA LYS A 122 7.46 -10.78 9.11
C LYS A 122 8.24 -9.47 9.24
N LEU A 123 7.59 -8.33 9.06
CA LEU A 123 8.20 -7.02 9.23
C LEU A 123 8.10 -6.50 10.68
N GLY A 124 7.51 -7.27 11.58
CA GLY A 124 7.40 -6.91 12.99
C GLY A 124 6.07 -6.29 13.41
N TYR A 125 5.08 -6.30 12.52
CA TYR A 125 3.74 -5.81 12.86
C TYR A 125 2.96 -6.87 13.64
N VAL A 126 2.15 -6.42 14.59
CA VAL A 126 1.32 -7.27 15.46
C VAL A 126 -0.14 -6.95 15.19
N LYS A 127 -0.96 -8.01 15.07
CA LYS A 127 -2.41 -7.85 14.88
C LYS A 127 -3.03 -7.22 16.13
N LYS A 128 -3.91 -6.24 15.92
CA LYS A 128 -4.64 -5.56 16.99
C LYS A 128 -6.13 -5.90 17.00
N GLU A 129 -6.81 -5.73 15.86
CA GLU A 129 -8.24 -6.01 15.77
C GLU A 129 -8.68 -6.17 14.33
N GLU A 130 -9.83 -6.83 14.14
CA GLU A 130 -10.49 -6.86 12.85
C GLU A 130 -11.20 -5.53 12.61
N VAL A 131 -11.13 -5.04 11.38
CA VAL A 131 -11.82 -3.83 10.93
C VAL A 131 -12.70 -4.20 9.76
N TYR A 132 -13.96 -3.81 9.82
CA TYR A 132 -14.87 -3.91 8.67
C TYR A 132 -15.18 -2.51 8.18
N GLN A 133 -14.98 -2.28 6.90
CA GLN A 133 -15.29 -1.01 6.26
C GLN A 133 -16.22 -1.27 5.08
N GLU A 134 -17.36 -0.57 5.07
CA GLU A 134 -18.34 -0.73 4.00
C GLU A 134 -17.68 -0.54 2.63
N GLY A 135 -17.93 -1.48 1.73
CA GLY A 135 -17.31 -1.49 0.39
C GLY A 135 -15.95 -2.16 0.33
N TYR A 136 -15.10 -1.98 1.34
CA TYR A 136 -13.74 -2.56 1.39
C TYR A 136 -13.68 -3.94 2.05
N GLY A 137 -14.71 -4.31 2.82
CA GLY A 137 -14.73 -5.59 3.51
C GLY A 137 -13.84 -5.62 4.75
N LYS A 138 -13.34 -6.81 5.09
CA LYS A 138 -12.51 -7.01 6.28
C LYS A 138 -11.05 -6.68 6.03
N SER A 139 -10.42 -6.09 7.04
CA SER A 139 -8.98 -5.94 7.12
C SER A 139 -8.55 -6.13 8.58
N ILE A 140 -7.25 -6.17 8.82
CA ILE A 140 -6.72 -6.31 10.17
C ILE A 140 -5.88 -5.08 10.50
N LEU A 141 -6.27 -4.38 11.57
CA LEU A 141 -5.45 -3.30 12.09
C LEU A 141 -4.21 -3.90 12.72
N MET A 142 -3.04 -3.44 12.29
CA MET A 142 -1.75 -3.92 12.78
C MET A 142 -0.89 -2.75 13.23
N GLU A 143 0.01 -3.02 14.17
CA GLU A 143 0.89 -2.00 14.75
C GLU A 143 2.31 -2.50 14.87
N LYS A 144 3.27 -1.61 14.63
CA LYS A 144 4.69 -1.83 14.89
C LYS A 144 5.20 -0.69 15.77
N LYS A 145 5.93 -1.02 16.83
CA LYS A 145 6.60 -0.05 17.69
C LYS A 145 8.06 0.11 17.29
N ALA A 146 8.55 1.32 17.47
CA ALA A 146 9.94 1.61 17.19
C ALA A 146 10.88 0.79 18.11
#